data_7d44587e02c69a03d8eb155ad9e9f6a4
#
_entry.id   7d44587e02c69a03d8eb155ad9e9f6a4
#
_cell.length_a   1.000
_cell.length_b   1.000
_cell.length_c   1.000
_cell.angle_alpha   90.00
_cell.angle_beta   90.00
_cell.angle_gamma   90.00
#
_symmetry.space_group_name_H-M   'P 1'
#
loop_
_entity.id
_entity.type
_entity.pdbx_description
1 polymer ?
#
loop_
_entity_poly.entity_id
_entity_poly.type
_entity_poly.pdbx_seq_one_letter_code
_entity_poly.pdbx_strand_id
1 'polypeptide(L)'
;MKLLFTMLLAVLQFTSVDNDFKYGTDYGKCRKTLQQMLPQTQSGKEKAEVFWRLSRVCLVLGENEKNVSVKRSLYKEGMEYAAKGMKEDPYSVNCYMWHCANIGRECQTRSLMEQAAAVPDMTKDLTMILDKLGATDCSEAWQALSEMYWHHPFKSDESAINYARKAATSIPSDELRISTYTYLAELLYKRDWNSSKRTSEAKSNASRFSKESRSNIERYAYYDGAGEKMPWCSSPFTALSDKEEAEAIISYAQSLYSRCGNPTPVDKEDYKRLIELAKNK
;
A
#
# COMPACT_ATOMS: atom_id res chain seq x y z
N MET A 1 -1.66 -10.46 -37.03
CA MET A 1 -3.08 -10.48 -36.65
C MET A 1 -3.39 -11.39 -35.45
N LYS A 2 -3.03 -12.69 -35.47
CA LYS A 2 -3.29 -13.62 -34.33
C LYS A 2 -2.68 -13.13 -33.00
N LEU A 3 -1.45 -12.64 -33.00
CA LEU A 3 -0.75 -12.16 -31.77
C LEU A 3 -1.45 -10.93 -31.12
N LEU A 4 -1.89 -9.97 -31.94
CA LEU A 4 -2.62 -8.79 -31.47
C LEU A 4 -3.98 -9.17 -30.88
N PHE A 5 -4.66 -10.13 -31.48
CA PHE A 5 -5.96 -10.59 -30.99
C PHE A 5 -5.83 -11.38 -29.67
N THR A 6 -4.76 -12.14 -29.48
CA THR A 6 -4.48 -12.89 -28.26
C THR A 6 -4.11 -11.93 -27.11
N MET A 7 -3.30 -10.90 -27.37
CA MET A 7 -2.99 -9.85 -26.40
C MET A 7 -4.24 -9.07 -25.98
N LEU A 8 -5.11 -8.70 -26.91
CA LEU A 8 -6.37 -8.02 -26.63
C LEU A 8 -7.31 -8.85 -25.76
N LEU A 9 -7.40 -10.16 -26.03
CA LEU A 9 -8.19 -11.10 -25.21
C LEU A 9 -7.65 -11.23 -23.79
N ALA A 10 -6.33 -11.32 -23.61
CA ALA A 10 -5.70 -11.41 -22.29
C ALA A 10 -5.95 -10.12 -21.47
N VAL A 11 -5.82 -8.94 -22.07
CA VAL A 11 -6.12 -7.66 -21.42
C VAL A 11 -7.59 -7.59 -21.00
N LEU A 12 -8.52 -7.98 -21.85
CA LEU A 12 -9.95 -8.00 -21.54
C LEU A 12 -10.30 -8.97 -20.40
N GLN A 13 -9.62 -10.12 -20.33
CA GLN A 13 -9.83 -11.09 -19.25
C GLN A 13 -9.30 -10.57 -17.91
N PHE A 14 -8.14 -9.92 -17.85
CA PHE A 14 -7.63 -9.30 -16.63
C PHE A 14 -8.54 -8.17 -16.14
N THR A 15 -9.00 -7.31 -17.06
CA THR A 15 -9.95 -6.24 -16.70
C THR A 15 -11.24 -6.79 -16.07
N SER A 16 -11.79 -7.89 -16.61
CA SER A 16 -12.96 -8.54 -16.04
C SER A 16 -12.70 -9.07 -14.61
N VAL A 17 -11.58 -9.79 -14.42
CA VAL A 17 -11.21 -10.32 -13.10
C VAL A 17 -10.91 -9.20 -12.09
N ASP A 18 -10.24 -8.13 -12.53
CA ASP A 18 -9.95 -6.99 -11.66
C ASP A 18 -11.22 -6.23 -11.26
N ASN A 19 -12.21 -6.12 -12.16
CA ASN A 19 -13.53 -5.58 -11.82
C ASN A 19 -14.30 -6.50 -10.88
N ASP A 20 -14.31 -7.81 -11.12
CA ASP A 20 -14.93 -8.79 -10.21
C ASP A 20 -14.26 -8.74 -8.82
N PHE A 21 -12.94 -8.55 -8.75
CA PHE A 21 -12.21 -8.37 -7.49
C PHE A 21 -12.57 -7.05 -6.82
N LYS A 22 -12.62 -5.95 -7.55
CA LYS A 22 -12.83 -4.60 -7.03
C LYS A 22 -14.27 -4.37 -6.52
N TYR A 23 -15.25 -4.87 -7.25
CA TYR A 23 -16.67 -4.61 -6.98
C TYR A 23 -17.46 -5.84 -6.52
N GLY A 24 -16.94 -7.02 -6.76
CA GLY A 24 -17.57 -8.27 -6.36
C GLY A 24 -17.19 -8.68 -4.94
N THR A 25 -17.81 -9.76 -4.50
CA THR A 25 -17.54 -10.39 -3.19
C THR A 25 -17.15 -11.86 -3.31
N ASP A 26 -17.16 -12.42 -4.53
CA ASP A 26 -16.80 -13.81 -4.80
C ASP A 26 -15.33 -13.95 -5.21
N TYR A 27 -14.46 -13.83 -4.24
CA TYR A 27 -13.00 -14.00 -4.43
C TYR A 27 -12.64 -15.46 -4.80
N GLY A 28 -13.47 -16.44 -4.43
CA GLY A 28 -13.31 -17.83 -4.85
C GLY A 28 -13.50 -18.00 -6.37
N LYS A 29 -14.45 -17.29 -6.97
CA LYS A 29 -14.63 -17.23 -8.41
C LYS A 29 -13.42 -16.58 -9.10
N CYS A 30 -12.96 -15.42 -8.59
CA CYS A 30 -11.75 -14.77 -9.11
C CYS A 30 -10.55 -15.71 -9.12
N ARG A 31 -10.33 -16.46 -8.02
CA ARG A 31 -9.26 -17.45 -7.93
C ARG A 31 -9.37 -18.54 -8.99
N LYS A 32 -10.54 -19.14 -9.15
CA LYS A 32 -10.78 -20.18 -10.16
C LYS A 32 -10.52 -19.67 -11.59
N THR A 33 -11.01 -18.47 -11.91
CA THR A 33 -10.79 -17.83 -13.21
C THR A 33 -9.29 -17.64 -13.49
N LEU A 34 -8.54 -17.09 -12.53
CA LEU A 34 -7.09 -16.89 -12.65
C LEU A 34 -6.33 -18.21 -12.82
N GLN A 35 -6.72 -19.27 -12.07
CA GLN A 35 -6.12 -20.59 -12.22
C GLN A 35 -6.38 -21.19 -13.60
N GLN A 36 -7.54 -20.94 -14.19
CA GLN A 36 -7.85 -21.37 -15.57
C GLN A 36 -7.10 -20.57 -16.64
N MET A 37 -6.75 -19.32 -16.36
CA MET A 37 -5.96 -18.47 -17.26
C MET A 37 -4.49 -18.91 -17.32
N LEU A 38 -3.93 -19.40 -16.21
CA LEU A 38 -2.50 -19.70 -16.08
C LEU A 38 -1.94 -20.61 -17.17
N PRO A 39 -2.58 -21.76 -17.55
CA PRO A 39 -2.08 -22.60 -18.63
C PRO A 39 -2.21 -21.97 -20.03
N GLN A 40 -2.94 -20.86 -20.16
CA GLN A 40 -3.15 -20.18 -21.44
C GLN A 40 -2.15 -19.04 -21.67
N THR A 41 -1.35 -18.67 -20.65
CA THR A 41 -0.32 -17.63 -20.74
C THR A 41 0.85 -18.07 -21.62
N GLN A 42 1.36 -17.14 -22.44
CA GLN A 42 2.39 -17.42 -23.44
C GLN A 42 3.78 -16.89 -23.06
N SER A 43 3.84 -15.95 -22.12
CA SER A 43 5.11 -15.33 -21.69
C SER A 43 5.26 -15.32 -20.17
N GLY A 44 6.50 -15.16 -19.70
CA GLY A 44 6.78 -15.02 -18.27
C GLY A 44 6.07 -13.80 -17.67
N LYS A 45 6.00 -12.68 -18.39
CA LYS A 45 5.26 -11.48 -17.96
C LYS A 45 3.76 -11.76 -17.79
N GLU A 46 3.13 -12.45 -18.72
CA GLU A 46 1.71 -12.81 -18.59
C GLU A 46 1.48 -13.75 -17.39
N LYS A 47 2.39 -14.70 -17.16
CA LYS A 47 2.33 -15.57 -15.98
C LYS A 47 2.47 -14.76 -14.70
N ALA A 48 3.41 -13.81 -14.63
CA ALA A 48 3.57 -12.94 -13.49
C ALA A 48 2.31 -12.12 -13.22
N GLU A 49 1.62 -11.63 -14.28
CA GLU A 49 0.33 -10.93 -14.17
C GLU A 49 -0.77 -11.80 -13.53
N VAL A 50 -0.82 -13.10 -13.85
CA VAL A 50 -1.75 -14.03 -13.21
C VAL A 50 -1.31 -14.31 -11.76
N PHE A 51 -0.02 -14.54 -11.53
CA PHE A 51 0.48 -14.94 -10.21
C PHE A 51 0.29 -13.86 -9.13
N TRP A 52 0.57 -12.58 -9.43
CA TRP A 52 0.34 -11.55 -8.45
C TRP A 52 -1.16 -11.36 -8.13
N ARG A 53 -2.05 -11.54 -9.11
CA ARG A 53 -3.50 -11.50 -8.86
C ARG A 53 -3.96 -12.68 -8.00
N LEU A 54 -3.43 -13.88 -8.22
CA LEU A 54 -3.67 -15.03 -7.34
C LEU A 54 -3.18 -14.77 -5.93
N SER A 55 -1.99 -14.17 -5.78
CA SER A 55 -1.45 -13.76 -4.48
C SER A 55 -2.36 -12.77 -3.76
N ARG A 56 -2.86 -11.75 -4.47
CA ARG A 56 -3.83 -10.76 -3.96
C ARG A 56 -5.13 -11.42 -3.51
N VAL A 57 -5.66 -12.34 -4.30
CA VAL A 57 -6.90 -13.07 -3.96
C VAL A 57 -6.70 -13.94 -2.72
N CYS A 58 -5.56 -14.61 -2.58
CA CYS A 58 -5.24 -15.39 -1.39
C CYS A 58 -5.21 -14.54 -0.12
N LEU A 59 -4.66 -13.32 -0.19
CA LEU A 59 -4.65 -12.38 0.91
C LEU A 59 -6.08 -12.05 1.37
N VAL A 60 -6.96 -11.66 0.46
CA VAL A 60 -8.33 -11.27 0.81
C VAL A 60 -9.15 -12.47 1.29
N LEU A 61 -8.97 -13.65 0.72
CA LEU A 61 -9.58 -14.87 1.23
C LEU A 61 -9.12 -15.16 2.66
N GLY A 62 -7.83 -14.95 2.95
CA GLY A 62 -7.28 -15.07 4.29
C GLY A 62 -7.85 -14.04 5.27
N GLU A 63 -8.04 -12.78 4.85
CA GLU A 63 -8.67 -11.75 5.69
C GLU A 63 -10.10 -12.10 6.08
N ASN A 64 -10.86 -12.69 5.17
CA ASN A 64 -12.24 -13.12 5.40
C ASN A 64 -12.37 -14.45 6.16
N GLU A 65 -11.27 -15.20 6.33
CA GLU A 65 -11.27 -16.49 7.02
C GLU A 65 -11.24 -16.31 8.53
N LYS A 66 -12.06 -17.07 9.26
CA LYS A 66 -12.11 -17.04 10.74
C LYS A 66 -11.14 -18.01 11.38
N ASN A 67 -10.89 -19.18 10.74
CA ASN A 67 -9.97 -20.16 11.24
C ASN A 67 -8.53 -19.73 11.00
N VAL A 68 -7.77 -19.48 12.09
CA VAL A 68 -6.40 -18.98 12.04
C VAL A 68 -5.46 -19.88 11.25
N SER A 69 -5.62 -21.21 11.34
CA SER A 69 -4.78 -22.15 10.59
C SER A 69 -5.02 -22.06 9.09
N VAL A 70 -6.30 -22.01 8.67
CA VAL A 70 -6.69 -21.85 7.26
C VAL A 70 -6.26 -20.47 6.75
N LYS A 71 -6.47 -19.42 7.53
CA LYS A 71 -6.00 -18.05 7.24
C LYS A 71 -4.50 -18.03 6.93
N ARG A 72 -3.67 -18.61 7.79
CA ARG A 72 -2.22 -18.73 7.59
C ARG A 72 -1.86 -19.51 6.32
N SER A 73 -2.57 -20.59 6.04
CA SER A 73 -2.36 -21.38 4.83
C SER A 73 -2.62 -20.55 3.56
N LEU A 74 -3.69 -19.74 3.55
CA LEU A 74 -4.01 -18.85 2.43
C LEU A 74 -2.92 -17.78 2.22
N TYR A 75 -2.42 -17.15 3.28
CA TYR A 75 -1.32 -16.20 3.15
C TYR A 75 -0.03 -16.84 2.63
N LYS A 76 0.32 -18.06 3.10
CA LYS A 76 1.47 -18.80 2.58
C LYS A 76 1.31 -19.15 1.11
N GLU A 77 0.14 -19.59 0.71
CA GLU A 77 -0.16 -19.84 -0.70
C GLU A 77 -0.03 -18.54 -1.54
N GLY A 78 -0.47 -17.41 -0.98
CA GLY A 78 -0.28 -16.09 -1.60
C GLY A 78 1.20 -15.75 -1.80
N MET A 79 2.05 -16.00 -0.79
CA MET A 79 3.50 -15.82 -0.91
C MET A 79 4.09 -16.72 -2.01
N GLU A 80 3.67 -17.99 -2.08
CA GLU A 80 4.15 -18.92 -3.09
C GLU A 80 3.76 -18.49 -4.53
N TYR A 81 2.54 -17.99 -4.74
CA TYR A 81 2.14 -17.44 -6.03
C TYR A 81 3.00 -16.23 -6.39
N ALA A 82 3.16 -15.27 -5.49
CA ALA A 82 4.00 -14.10 -5.73
C ALA A 82 5.45 -14.50 -6.05
N ALA A 83 6.03 -15.43 -5.30
CA ALA A 83 7.39 -15.94 -5.54
C ALA A 83 7.53 -16.63 -6.92
N LYS A 84 6.50 -17.33 -7.39
CA LYS A 84 6.46 -17.85 -8.77
C LYS A 84 6.44 -16.72 -9.79
N GLY A 85 5.65 -15.67 -9.53
CA GLY A 85 5.60 -14.49 -10.39
C GLY A 85 6.95 -13.77 -10.49
N MET A 86 7.66 -13.60 -9.37
CA MET A 86 9.02 -13.03 -9.36
C MET A 86 10.03 -13.83 -10.19
N LYS A 87 9.87 -15.16 -10.27
CA LYS A 87 10.72 -16.02 -11.11
C LYS A 87 10.41 -15.83 -12.59
N GLU A 88 9.15 -15.62 -12.94
CA GLU A 88 8.72 -15.42 -14.32
C GLU A 88 9.03 -14.00 -14.82
N ASP A 89 8.87 -12.98 -13.96
CA ASP A 89 9.25 -11.58 -14.22
C ASP A 89 9.90 -10.94 -12.99
N PRO A 90 11.24 -10.90 -12.91
CA PRO A 90 11.97 -10.29 -11.79
C PRO A 90 11.77 -8.77 -11.64
N TYR A 91 11.12 -8.12 -12.60
CA TYR A 91 10.84 -6.68 -12.59
C TYR A 91 9.38 -6.35 -12.22
N SER A 92 8.57 -7.36 -11.91
CA SER A 92 7.17 -7.16 -11.53
C SER A 92 7.03 -6.58 -10.13
N VAL A 93 6.80 -5.27 -10.02
CA VAL A 93 6.53 -4.57 -8.75
C VAL A 93 5.38 -5.24 -7.99
N ASN A 94 4.31 -5.61 -8.68
CA ASN A 94 3.15 -6.25 -8.08
C ASN A 94 3.46 -7.60 -7.43
N CYS A 95 4.35 -8.40 -7.99
CA CYS A 95 4.74 -9.67 -7.39
C CYS A 95 5.44 -9.45 -6.04
N TYR A 96 6.40 -8.51 -5.97
CA TYR A 96 7.06 -8.16 -4.71
C TYR A 96 6.08 -7.55 -3.69
N MET A 97 5.17 -6.67 -4.15
CA MET A 97 4.22 -6.02 -3.27
C MET A 97 3.26 -7.03 -2.61
N TRP A 98 2.67 -7.94 -3.39
CA TRP A 98 1.75 -8.93 -2.86
C TRP A 98 2.46 -10.04 -2.08
N HIS A 99 3.75 -10.32 -2.35
CA HIS A 99 4.58 -11.15 -1.48
C HIS A 99 4.75 -10.51 -0.11
N CYS A 100 5.21 -9.26 -0.06
CA CYS A 100 5.37 -8.47 1.15
C CYS A 100 4.06 -8.38 1.95
N ALA A 101 2.94 -8.09 1.28
CA ALA A 101 1.63 -7.97 1.92
C ALA A 101 1.19 -9.30 2.59
N ASN A 102 1.36 -10.43 1.91
CA ASN A 102 1.04 -11.74 2.49
C ASN A 102 1.96 -12.10 3.67
N ILE A 103 3.27 -11.77 3.62
CA ILE A 103 4.18 -11.90 4.78
C ILE A 103 3.63 -11.08 5.94
N GLY A 104 3.30 -9.80 5.72
CA GLY A 104 2.79 -8.92 6.75
C GLY A 104 1.51 -9.43 7.40
N ARG A 105 0.55 -9.92 6.61
CA ARG A 105 -0.71 -10.48 7.13
C ARG A 105 -0.51 -11.81 7.85
N GLU A 106 0.39 -12.65 7.36
CA GLU A 106 0.69 -13.93 8.01
C GLU A 106 1.36 -13.70 9.38
N CYS A 107 2.34 -12.80 9.45
CA CYS A 107 3.05 -12.51 10.70
C CYS A 107 2.12 -11.88 11.76
N GLN A 108 1.13 -11.06 11.39
CA GLN A 108 0.14 -10.50 12.31
C GLN A 108 -0.69 -11.57 13.04
N THR A 109 -0.74 -12.81 12.54
CA THR A 109 -1.39 -13.93 13.20
C THR A 109 -0.49 -14.63 14.22
N ARG A 110 0.73 -14.15 14.46
CA ARG A 110 1.76 -14.76 15.27
C ARG A 110 2.12 -13.92 16.51
N SER A 111 2.99 -14.45 17.36
CA SER A 111 3.56 -13.72 18.49
C SER A 111 4.45 -12.55 18.04
N LEU A 112 4.67 -11.55 18.90
CA LEU A 112 5.51 -10.40 18.61
C LEU A 112 6.95 -10.76 18.19
N MET A 113 7.51 -11.83 18.78
CA MET A 113 8.85 -12.31 18.39
C MET A 113 8.87 -12.85 16.96
N GLU A 114 7.86 -13.61 16.57
CA GLU A 114 7.73 -14.15 15.21
C GLU A 114 7.43 -13.03 14.20
N GLN A 115 6.69 -11.99 14.60
CA GLN A 115 6.47 -10.81 13.77
C GLN A 115 7.79 -10.10 13.46
N ALA A 116 8.66 -9.93 14.46
CA ALA A 116 9.99 -9.33 14.26
C ALA A 116 10.86 -10.14 13.28
N ALA A 117 10.72 -11.47 13.27
CA ALA A 117 11.45 -12.32 12.33
C ALA A 117 11.03 -12.15 10.86
N ALA A 118 9.84 -11.62 10.57
CA ALA A 118 9.36 -11.36 9.21
C ALA A 118 9.89 -10.03 8.63
N VAL A 119 10.37 -9.11 9.46
CA VAL A 119 10.83 -7.78 9.05
C VAL A 119 11.92 -7.82 7.97
N PRO A 120 12.95 -8.68 8.04
CA PRO A 120 13.98 -8.75 6.99
C PRO A 120 13.42 -9.10 5.60
N ASP A 121 12.50 -10.05 5.51
CA ASP A 121 11.90 -10.47 4.23
C ASP A 121 11.01 -9.36 3.64
N MET A 122 10.18 -8.71 4.47
CA MET A 122 9.41 -7.53 4.05
C MET A 122 10.33 -6.39 3.59
N THR A 123 11.40 -6.11 4.34
CA THR A 123 12.38 -5.07 3.98
C THR A 123 13.04 -5.36 2.64
N LYS A 124 13.37 -6.63 2.36
CA LYS A 124 13.95 -7.06 1.08
C LYS A 124 13.02 -6.75 -0.09
N ASP A 125 11.74 -7.09 0.02
CA ASP A 125 10.75 -6.83 -1.03
C ASP A 125 10.55 -5.32 -1.25
N LEU A 126 10.38 -4.56 -0.16
CA LEU A 126 10.22 -3.10 -0.24
C LEU A 126 11.46 -2.41 -0.80
N THR A 127 12.66 -2.87 -0.45
CA THR A 127 13.92 -2.38 -1.04
C THR A 127 13.98 -2.69 -2.54
N MET A 128 13.51 -3.89 -2.97
CA MET A 128 13.43 -4.20 -4.38
C MET A 128 12.50 -3.23 -5.11
N ILE A 129 11.28 -3.00 -4.59
CA ILE A 129 10.29 -2.10 -5.19
C ILE A 129 10.83 -0.66 -5.27
N LEU A 130 11.20 -0.09 -4.13
CA LEU A 130 11.45 1.34 -4.00
C LEU A 130 12.83 1.78 -4.43
N ASP A 131 13.87 0.96 -4.19
CA ASP A 131 15.26 1.31 -4.46
C ASP A 131 15.80 0.67 -5.74
N LYS A 132 15.54 -0.62 -5.98
CA LYS A 132 16.10 -1.33 -7.13
C LYS A 132 15.30 -1.12 -8.41
N LEU A 133 13.97 -1.21 -8.32
CA LEU A 133 13.07 -0.96 -9.44
C LEU A 133 12.70 0.52 -9.57
N GLY A 134 12.96 1.33 -8.53
CA GLY A 134 12.69 2.76 -8.54
C GLY A 134 11.20 3.13 -8.59
N ALA A 135 10.31 2.22 -8.19
CA ALA A 135 8.86 2.43 -8.22
C ALA A 135 8.41 3.31 -7.04
N THR A 136 8.86 4.56 -7.00
CA THR A 136 8.57 5.53 -5.93
C THR A 136 7.15 6.07 -5.95
N ASP A 137 6.35 5.71 -6.93
CA ASP A 137 4.92 5.97 -7.05
C ASP A 137 4.05 4.81 -6.52
N CYS A 138 4.65 3.70 -6.07
CA CYS A 138 3.94 2.59 -5.45
C CYS A 138 3.44 2.98 -4.05
N SER A 139 2.20 3.47 -3.96
CA SER A 139 1.55 3.89 -2.71
C SER A 139 1.53 2.79 -1.65
N GLU A 140 1.22 1.55 -2.05
CA GLU A 140 1.15 0.39 -1.14
C GLU A 140 2.49 0.06 -0.50
N ALA A 141 3.60 0.21 -1.26
CA ALA A 141 4.93 -0.06 -0.73
C ALA A 141 5.31 0.95 0.36
N TRP A 142 4.98 2.23 0.15
CA TRP A 142 5.19 3.27 1.17
C TRP A 142 4.30 3.07 2.39
N GLN A 143 3.03 2.66 2.20
CA GLN A 143 2.15 2.36 3.33
C GLN A 143 2.66 1.16 4.13
N ALA A 144 3.06 0.07 3.48
CA ALA A 144 3.62 -1.12 4.15
C ALA A 144 4.88 -0.76 4.95
N LEU A 145 5.75 0.09 4.39
CA LEU A 145 6.95 0.58 5.07
C LEU A 145 6.60 1.45 6.28
N SER A 146 5.60 2.32 6.15
CA SER A 146 5.09 3.13 7.26
C SER A 146 4.56 2.26 8.40
N GLU A 147 3.71 1.28 8.11
CA GLU A 147 3.16 0.36 9.10
C GLU A 147 4.27 -0.43 9.81
N MET A 148 5.26 -0.94 9.05
CA MET A 148 6.40 -1.65 9.61
C MET A 148 7.24 -0.74 10.54
N TYR A 149 7.47 0.52 10.20
CA TYR A 149 8.22 1.46 11.03
C TYR A 149 7.46 1.88 12.27
N TRP A 150 6.16 2.14 12.15
CA TRP A 150 5.31 2.54 13.27
C TRP A 150 5.23 1.49 14.38
N HIS A 151 5.19 0.23 14.01
CA HIS A 151 5.12 -0.87 14.97
C HIS A 151 6.48 -1.37 15.45
N HIS A 152 7.57 -0.86 14.90
CA HIS A 152 8.91 -1.32 15.24
C HIS A 152 9.50 -0.50 16.41
N PRO A 153 9.88 -1.15 17.54
CA PRO A 153 10.27 -0.45 18.77
C PRO A 153 11.54 0.40 18.67
N PHE A 154 12.34 0.21 17.61
CA PHE A 154 13.60 0.94 17.39
C PHE A 154 13.60 1.79 16.12
N LYS A 155 12.45 2.03 15.51
CA LYS A 155 12.32 2.90 14.34
C LYS A 155 11.65 4.23 14.71
N SER A 156 11.80 5.21 13.85
CA SER A 156 11.28 6.55 14.09
C SER A 156 9.82 6.66 13.67
N ASP A 157 8.96 7.10 14.58
CA ASP A 157 7.58 7.47 14.29
C ASP A 157 7.49 8.56 13.22
N GLU A 158 8.48 9.48 13.21
CA GLU A 158 8.59 10.53 12.21
C GLU A 158 8.79 9.95 10.80
N SER A 159 9.71 8.99 10.66
CA SER A 159 9.89 8.29 9.37
C SER A 159 8.64 7.54 8.95
N ALA A 160 7.92 6.90 9.90
CA ALA A 160 6.67 6.22 9.61
C ALA A 160 5.61 7.20 9.04
N ILE A 161 5.46 8.38 9.66
CA ILE A 161 4.53 9.42 9.18
C ILE A 161 4.96 9.93 7.79
N ASN A 162 6.26 10.10 7.55
CA ASN A 162 6.76 10.57 6.26
C ASN A 162 6.51 9.54 5.15
N TYR A 163 6.64 8.25 5.43
CA TYR A 163 6.27 7.18 4.49
C TYR A 163 4.74 7.14 4.27
N ALA A 164 3.92 7.29 5.31
CA ALA A 164 2.47 7.38 5.16
C ALA A 164 2.04 8.59 4.31
N ARG A 165 2.72 9.75 4.48
CA ARG A 165 2.50 10.93 3.66
C ARG A 165 2.90 10.69 2.21
N LYS A 166 4.03 10.01 1.97
CA LYS A 166 4.43 9.63 0.62
C LYS A 166 3.44 8.63 0.01
N ALA A 167 2.94 7.65 0.77
CA ALA A 167 1.88 6.77 0.32
C ALA A 167 0.64 7.54 -0.14
N ALA A 168 0.15 8.47 0.70
CA ALA A 168 -1.04 9.27 0.39
C ALA A 168 -0.88 10.17 -0.85
N THR A 169 0.33 10.70 -1.09
CA THR A 169 0.62 11.52 -2.29
C THR A 169 0.91 10.69 -3.55
N SER A 170 1.14 9.41 -3.41
CA SER A 170 1.40 8.47 -4.52
C SER A 170 0.16 7.68 -4.96
N ILE A 171 -1.01 7.95 -4.39
CA ILE A 171 -2.26 7.30 -4.81
C ILE A 171 -2.59 7.73 -6.24
N PRO A 172 -2.82 6.78 -7.17
CA PRO A 172 -3.27 7.09 -8.53
C PRO A 172 -4.55 7.92 -8.53
N SER A 173 -4.67 8.85 -9.47
CA SER A 173 -5.79 9.81 -9.52
C SER A 173 -7.17 9.17 -9.77
N ASP A 174 -7.20 7.95 -10.28
CA ASP A 174 -8.39 7.14 -10.53
C ASP A 174 -8.74 6.19 -9.37
N GLU A 175 -7.94 6.21 -8.29
CA GLU A 175 -8.15 5.40 -7.09
C GLU A 175 -8.53 6.27 -5.88
N LEU A 176 -9.42 5.76 -5.04
CA LEU A 176 -9.91 6.51 -3.88
C LEU A 176 -9.06 6.29 -2.62
N ARG A 177 -8.78 5.05 -2.26
CA ARG A 177 -7.93 4.60 -1.12
C ARG A 177 -8.12 5.40 0.18
N ILE A 178 -9.33 5.49 0.66
CA ILE A 178 -9.70 6.26 1.88
C ILE A 178 -8.90 5.77 3.11
N SER A 179 -8.62 4.47 3.22
CA SER A 179 -7.84 3.89 4.33
C SER A 179 -6.45 4.51 4.47
N THR A 180 -5.78 4.84 3.37
CA THR A 180 -4.43 5.45 3.41
C THR A 180 -4.49 6.86 4.03
N TYR A 181 -5.47 7.67 3.67
CA TYR A 181 -5.69 8.99 4.27
C TYR A 181 -6.08 8.88 5.75
N THR A 182 -6.98 7.94 6.09
CA THR A 182 -7.39 7.67 7.47
C THR A 182 -6.19 7.30 8.32
N TYR A 183 -5.35 6.39 7.83
CA TYR A 183 -4.15 5.95 8.53
C TYR A 183 -3.16 7.10 8.78
N LEU A 184 -2.86 7.93 7.78
CA LEU A 184 -1.99 9.09 7.96
C LEU A 184 -2.56 10.07 9.01
N ALA A 185 -3.86 10.35 8.98
CA ALA A 185 -4.50 11.22 9.97
C ALA A 185 -4.42 10.63 11.39
N GLU A 186 -4.62 9.30 11.55
CA GLU A 186 -4.44 8.60 12.82
C GLU A 186 -3.02 8.74 13.38
N LEU A 187 -2.00 8.60 12.53
CA LEU A 187 -0.60 8.76 12.94
C LEU A 187 -0.28 10.19 13.38
N LEU A 188 -0.77 11.19 12.66
CA LEU A 188 -0.59 12.59 13.01
C LEU A 188 -1.26 12.92 14.36
N TYR A 189 -2.49 12.47 14.58
CA TYR A 189 -3.15 12.65 15.89
C TYR A 189 -2.40 11.98 17.04
N LYS A 190 -1.74 10.85 16.80
CA LYS A 190 -0.95 10.17 17.83
C LYS A 190 0.36 10.86 18.11
N ARG A 191 1.02 11.47 17.11
CA ARG A 191 2.27 12.23 17.30
C ARG A 191 2.03 13.57 17.98
N ASP A 192 0.96 14.27 17.62
CA ASP A 192 0.46 15.51 18.23
C ASP A 192 1.50 16.63 18.37
N TRP A 193 2.31 16.86 17.31
CA TRP A 193 3.24 17.96 17.27
C TRP A 193 2.55 19.29 16.92
N ASN A 194 2.90 20.37 17.64
CA ASN A 194 2.49 21.71 17.26
C ASN A 194 3.28 22.24 16.05
N SER A 195 2.81 23.33 15.45
CA SER A 195 3.40 23.94 14.26
C SER A 195 4.86 24.39 14.47
N SER A 196 5.21 24.88 15.67
CA SER A 196 6.59 25.30 15.97
C SER A 196 7.56 24.11 15.94
N LYS A 197 7.19 22.99 16.55
CA LYS A 197 7.99 21.75 16.52
C LYS A 197 8.15 21.25 15.10
N ARG A 198 7.07 21.17 14.33
CA ARG A 198 7.10 20.73 12.92
C ARG A 198 8.00 21.61 12.05
N THR A 199 7.85 22.95 12.15
CA THR A 199 8.69 23.89 11.40
C THR A 199 10.17 23.74 11.76
N SER A 200 10.48 23.51 13.03
CA SER A 200 11.86 23.29 13.48
C SER A 200 12.47 22.03 12.88
N GLU A 201 11.76 20.89 12.93
CA GLU A 201 12.22 19.62 12.39
C GLU A 201 12.31 19.65 10.85
N ALA A 202 11.35 20.29 10.17
CA ALA A 202 11.34 20.40 8.72
C ALA A 202 12.62 21.06 8.16
N LYS A 203 13.19 22.04 8.86
CA LYS A 203 14.47 22.65 8.46
C LYS A 203 15.62 21.66 8.45
N SER A 204 15.69 20.79 9.48
CA SER A 204 16.69 19.73 9.57
C SER A 204 16.45 18.69 8.46
N ASN A 205 15.21 18.26 8.30
CA ASN A 205 14.81 17.23 7.34
C ASN A 205 14.98 17.69 5.90
N ALA A 206 14.79 18.96 5.57
CA ALA A 206 15.08 19.52 4.24
C ALA A 206 16.53 19.28 3.81
N SER A 207 17.49 19.53 4.72
CA SER A 207 18.90 19.26 4.43
C SER A 207 19.18 17.77 4.25
N ARG A 208 18.56 16.90 5.04
CA ARG A 208 18.73 15.44 4.95
C ARG A 208 18.09 14.90 3.68
N PHE A 209 16.87 15.31 3.36
CA PHE A 209 16.17 14.91 2.13
C PHE A 209 16.96 15.26 0.87
N SER A 210 17.53 16.46 0.82
CA SER A 210 18.30 16.92 -0.35
C SER A 210 19.65 16.24 -0.52
N LYS A 211 20.27 15.80 0.59
CA LYS A 211 21.61 15.18 0.59
C LYS A 211 21.58 13.66 0.50
N GLU A 212 20.46 13.03 0.90
CA GLU A 212 20.35 11.57 0.89
C GLU A 212 20.23 11.07 -0.55
N SER A 213 21.21 10.29 -0.97
CA SER A 213 21.29 9.74 -2.33
C SER A 213 21.51 8.21 -2.36
N ARG A 214 21.64 7.56 -1.20
CA ARG A 214 21.93 6.12 -1.12
C ARG A 214 20.72 5.27 -1.49
N SER A 215 19.53 5.65 -1.02
CA SER A 215 18.29 4.95 -1.33
C SER A 215 17.08 5.86 -1.25
N ASN A 216 16.00 5.50 -1.97
CA ASN A 216 14.72 6.18 -1.85
C ASN A 216 14.12 6.00 -0.46
N ILE A 217 14.24 4.81 0.14
CA ILE A 217 13.74 4.53 1.49
C ILE A 217 14.39 5.49 2.50
N GLU A 218 15.74 5.60 2.49
CA GLU A 218 16.44 6.50 3.41
C GLU A 218 16.10 7.97 3.14
N ARG A 219 15.97 8.37 1.88
CA ARG A 219 15.62 9.73 1.48
C ARG A 219 14.21 10.12 1.93
N TYR A 220 13.22 9.28 1.66
CA TYR A 220 11.83 9.57 1.99
C TYR A 220 11.50 9.45 3.49
N ALA A 221 12.41 8.92 4.31
CA ALA A 221 12.33 9.05 5.77
C ALA A 221 12.32 10.52 6.24
N TYR A 222 12.78 11.47 5.39
CA TYR A 222 12.82 12.91 5.63
C TYR A 222 11.87 13.68 4.70
N TYR A 223 10.78 13.07 4.26
CA TYR A 223 9.90 13.60 3.22
C TYR A 223 9.22 14.91 3.58
N ASP A 224 9.02 15.25 4.86
CA ASP A 224 8.53 16.54 5.31
C ASP A 224 9.48 17.70 4.97
N GLY A 225 10.73 17.43 4.67
CA GLY A 225 11.71 18.37 4.14
C GLY A 225 11.71 18.50 2.61
N ALA A 226 10.88 17.76 1.88
CA ALA A 226 10.88 17.74 0.42
C ALA A 226 10.41 19.05 -0.23
N GLY A 227 9.68 19.88 0.51
CA GLY A 227 9.11 21.14 0.00
C GLY A 227 7.95 20.93 -0.98
N GLU A 228 7.45 19.71 -1.15
CA GLU A 228 6.34 19.40 -2.03
C GLU A 228 5.00 19.94 -1.46
N LYS A 229 4.11 20.33 -2.36
CA LYS A 229 2.76 20.78 -2.00
C LYS A 229 1.86 19.57 -1.82
N MET A 230 1.22 19.46 -0.65
CA MET A 230 0.27 18.39 -0.37
C MET A 230 -1.11 18.71 -0.96
N PRO A 231 -1.84 17.73 -1.50
CA PRO A 231 -3.14 17.98 -2.14
C PRO A 231 -4.22 18.44 -1.14
N TRP A 232 -4.02 18.24 0.16
CA TRP A 232 -4.94 18.65 1.22
C TRP A 232 -4.60 20.01 1.87
N CYS A 233 -3.47 20.65 1.50
CA CYS A 233 -3.05 21.93 2.08
C CYS A 233 -2.88 23.00 1.00
N SER A 234 -3.40 24.20 1.26
CA SER A 234 -3.12 25.38 0.44
C SER A 234 -1.79 26.07 0.77
N SER A 235 -1.31 25.93 2.02
CA SER A 235 -0.04 26.42 2.53
C SER A 235 0.95 25.28 2.73
N PRO A 236 2.25 25.54 2.97
CA PRO A 236 3.18 24.48 3.33
C PRO A 236 2.69 23.68 4.53
N PHE A 237 2.55 22.37 4.36
CA PHE A 237 2.01 21.49 5.42
C PHE A 237 2.85 21.50 6.71
N THR A 238 4.13 21.83 6.62
CA THR A 238 5.04 21.98 7.78
C THR A 238 4.73 23.21 8.64
N ALA A 239 3.91 24.14 8.18
CA ALA A 239 3.43 25.28 8.95
C ALA A 239 2.19 24.94 9.82
N LEU A 240 1.57 23.78 9.56
CA LEU A 240 0.42 23.29 10.32
C LEU A 240 0.90 22.48 11.54
N SER A 241 0.10 22.40 12.59
CA SER A 241 0.20 21.38 13.61
C SER A 241 -0.20 20.01 13.02
N ASP A 242 0.13 18.92 13.69
CA ASP A 242 -0.29 17.58 13.28
C ASP A 242 -1.82 17.45 13.25
N LYS A 243 -2.49 18.07 14.24
CA LYS A 243 -3.94 18.11 14.29
C LYS A 243 -4.55 18.83 13.09
N GLU A 244 -4.04 20.02 12.75
CA GLU A 244 -4.52 20.79 11.60
C GLU A 244 -4.29 20.07 10.27
N GLU A 245 -3.13 19.38 10.08
CA GLU A 245 -2.90 18.57 8.91
C GLU A 245 -3.85 17.36 8.85
N ALA A 246 -4.07 16.66 9.97
CA ALA A 246 -4.99 15.53 10.05
C ALA A 246 -6.42 15.94 9.68
N GLU A 247 -6.91 17.07 10.18
CA GLU A 247 -8.23 17.63 9.84
C GLU A 247 -8.32 17.99 8.34
N ALA A 248 -7.26 18.57 7.76
CA ALA A 248 -7.19 18.85 6.33
C ALA A 248 -7.22 17.58 5.48
N ILE A 249 -6.50 16.52 5.89
CA ILE A 249 -6.51 15.20 5.23
C ILE A 249 -7.91 14.58 5.27
N ILE A 250 -8.57 14.60 6.42
CA ILE A 250 -9.93 14.06 6.59
C ILE A 250 -10.90 14.80 5.65
N SER A 251 -10.85 16.13 5.64
CA SER A 251 -11.70 16.96 4.77
C SER A 251 -11.44 16.68 3.28
N TYR A 252 -10.19 16.50 2.91
CA TYR A 252 -9.79 16.13 1.56
C TYR A 252 -10.32 14.75 1.16
N ALA A 253 -10.14 13.74 2.01
CA ALA A 253 -10.63 12.38 1.76
C ALA A 253 -12.16 12.32 1.66
N GLN A 254 -12.90 13.10 2.47
CA GLN A 254 -14.35 13.26 2.36
C GLN A 254 -14.74 13.87 1.01
N SER A 255 -14.00 14.87 0.54
CA SER A 255 -14.25 15.49 -0.76
C SER A 255 -13.98 14.53 -1.94
N LEU A 256 -12.96 13.67 -1.83
CA LEU A 256 -12.69 12.63 -2.82
C LEU A 256 -13.84 11.61 -2.86
N TYR A 257 -14.28 11.13 -1.71
CA TYR A 257 -15.37 10.18 -1.62
C TYR A 257 -16.68 10.75 -2.20
N SER A 258 -17.01 12.00 -1.87
CA SER A 258 -18.23 12.66 -2.38
C SER A 258 -18.25 12.84 -3.91
N ARG A 259 -17.09 12.91 -4.54
CA ARG A 259 -16.93 13.01 -6.00
C ARG A 259 -16.83 11.66 -6.69
N CYS A 260 -16.65 10.57 -5.94
CA CYS A 260 -16.57 9.23 -6.50
C CYS A 260 -17.96 8.75 -6.93
N GLY A 261 -18.16 8.57 -8.24
CA GLY A 261 -19.46 8.13 -8.79
C GLY A 261 -19.83 6.70 -8.44
N ASN A 262 -18.84 5.82 -8.18
CA ASN A 262 -19.07 4.41 -7.89
C ASN A 262 -18.04 3.87 -6.87
N PRO A 263 -18.17 4.22 -5.57
CA PRO A 263 -17.29 3.70 -4.54
C PRO A 263 -17.46 2.20 -4.36
N THR A 264 -16.33 1.50 -4.19
CA THR A 264 -16.30 0.04 -3.94
C THR A 264 -16.88 -0.30 -2.57
N PRO A 265 -17.19 -1.58 -2.28
CA PRO A 265 -17.57 -1.99 -0.92
C PRO A 265 -16.51 -1.66 0.12
N VAL A 266 -15.22 -1.78 -0.22
CA VAL A 266 -14.09 -1.42 0.65
C VAL A 266 -14.05 0.08 0.90
N ASP A 267 -14.19 0.92 -0.14
CA ASP A 267 -14.23 2.38 0.02
C ASP A 267 -15.36 2.84 0.95
N LYS A 268 -16.51 2.19 0.88
CA LYS A 268 -17.66 2.50 1.76
C LYS A 268 -17.36 2.17 3.22
N GLU A 269 -16.68 1.08 3.49
CA GLU A 269 -16.30 0.69 4.86
C GLU A 269 -15.18 1.60 5.39
N ASP A 270 -14.15 1.87 4.58
CA ASP A 270 -13.08 2.79 4.93
C ASP A 270 -13.59 4.21 5.19
N TYR A 271 -14.60 4.65 4.42
CA TYR A 271 -15.23 5.95 4.65
C TYR A 271 -15.99 6.03 5.99
N LYS A 272 -16.66 4.96 6.42
CA LYS A 272 -17.28 4.92 7.76
C LYS A 272 -16.20 5.10 8.85
N ARG A 273 -15.09 4.38 8.73
CA ARG A 273 -13.96 4.51 9.66
C ARG A 273 -13.38 5.94 9.69
N LEU A 274 -13.26 6.58 8.53
CA LEU A 274 -12.83 7.98 8.43
C LEU A 274 -13.79 8.92 9.19
N ILE A 275 -15.11 8.73 9.03
CA ILE A 275 -16.13 9.54 9.72
C ILE A 275 -16.10 9.29 11.24
N GLU A 276 -15.87 8.07 11.68
CA GLU A 276 -15.70 7.76 13.11
C GLU A 276 -14.45 8.45 13.69
N LEU A 277 -13.34 8.42 12.96
CA LEU A 277 -12.13 9.16 13.37
C LEU A 277 -12.41 10.65 13.51
N ALA A 278 -13.11 11.25 12.55
CA ALA A 278 -13.46 12.68 12.57
C ALA A 278 -14.35 13.10 13.77
N LYS A 279 -15.18 12.18 14.26
CA LYS A 279 -16.10 12.46 15.41
C LYS A 279 -15.40 12.34 16.76
N ASN A 280 -14.36 11.54 16.85
CA ASN A 280 -13.72 11.17 18.11
C ASN A 280 -12.47 12.01 18.43
N LYS A 281 -12.18 13.03 17.63
CA LYS A 281 -11.02 13.93 17.75
C LYS A 281 -11.42 15.39 17.77
#